data_2c7045bd5621a1941b35a698334cbe80
#
_entry.id   2c7045bd5621a1941b35a698334cbe80
#
_cell.length_a   1.000
_cell.length_b   1.000
_cell.length_c   1.000
_cell.angle_alpha   90.00
_cell.angle_beta   90.00
_cell.angle_gamma   90.00
#
_symmetry.space_group_name_H-M   'P 1'
#
loop_
_entity.id
_entity.type
_entity.pdbx_description
1 polymer ?
#
loop_
_entity_poly.entity_id
_entity_poly.type
_entity_poly.pdbx_seq_one_letter_code
_entity_poly.pdbx_strand_id
1 'polypeptide(L)'
;MSEVNKYPGQLVFGLDIGTRSIVGTVGYKIGEKFYVVAQRVKEHETRAMIDGQIHDISAVAKTIEEVKCQLEFAVGKPLKEVCIAAAGRVLRTITSHVELEYPSEKEMTEEDILGLDSLGVEKAYEEFQGTNKDTDMKFYCVG
;
A
#
# COMPACT_ATOMS: atom_id res chain seq x y z
N MET A 1 16.01 -9.70 27.11
CA MET A 1 16.49 -8.32 26.94
C MET A 1 15.48 -7.58 26.11
N SER A 2 14.75 -6.64 26.69
CA SER A 2 13.80 -5.80 25.93
C SER A 2 14.60 -4.94 24.97
N GLU A 3 14.33 -5.04 23.66
CA GLU A 3 14.86 -4.09 22.69
C GLU A 3 14.45 -2.67 23.13
N VAL A 4 15.42 -1.88 23.52
CA VAL A 4 15.22 -0.46 23.79
C VAL A 4 14.76 0.15 22.47
N ASN A 5 13.51 0.56 22.41
CA ASN A 5 12.93 1.14 21.22
C ASN A 5 13.71 2.43 20.91
N LYS A 6 14.61 2.37 19.93
CA LYS A 6 15.48 3.48 19.52
C LYS A 6 14.71 4.73 19.13
N TYR A 7 13.43 4.56 18.77
CA TYR A 7 12.56 5.63 18.31
C TYR A 7 11.37 5.81 19.24
N PRO A 8 10.95 7.04 19.54
CA PRO A 8 9.89 7.32 20.52
C PRO A 8 8.47 6.98 20.01
N GLY A 9 8.33 6.55 18.76
CA GLY A 9 7.06 6.15 18.15
C GLY A 9 7.21 4.92 17.26
N GLN A 10 6.07 4.35 16.85
CA GLN A 10 6.04 3.28 15.86
C GLN A 10 6.57 3.79 14.53
N LEU A 11 7.49 3.05 13.92
CA LEU A 11 7.99 3.38 12.59
C LEU A 11 6.93 3.10 11.54
N VAL A 12 6.76 4.06 10.66
CA VAL A 12 5.92 3.97 9.45
C VAL A 12 6.86 3.99 8.25
N PHE A 13 6.70 3.05 7.34
CA PHE A 13 7.40 2.98 6.08
C PHE A 13 6.47 3.38 4.95
N GLY A 14 6.81 4.43 4.22
CA GLY A 14 6.13 4.88 3.02
C GLY A 14 6.98 4.61 1.77
N LEU A 15 6.33 4.16 0.70
CA LEU A 15 6.94 3.88 -0.59
C LEU A 15 6.17 4.62 -1.68
N ASP A 16 6.85 5.51 -2.38
CA ASP A 16 6.33 6.18 -3.58
C ASP A 16 6.93 5.53 -4.83
N ILE A 17 6.07 4.91 -5.63
CA ILE A 17 6.45 4.23 -6.88
C ILE A 17 6.18 5.18 -8.03
N GLY A 18 7.18 5.98 -8.37
CA GLY A 18 7.14 6.93 -9.47
C GLY A 18 7.59 6.34 -10.79
N THR A 19 7.31 7.05 -11.88
CA THR A 19 7.69 6.62 -13.26
C THR A 19 9.20 6.53 -13.44
N ARG A 20 9.95 7.42 -12.80
CA ARG A 20 11.42 7.49 -12.96
C ARG A 20 12.17 6.82 -11.81
N SER A 21 11.65 6.94 -10.61
CA SER A 21 12.32 6.50 -9.39
C SER A 21 11.33 6.00 -8.35
N ILE A 22 11.85 5.21 -7.44
CA ILE A 22 11.17 4.80 -6.23
C ILE A 22 11.76 5.57 -5.05
N VAL A 23 10.89 6.16 -4.23
CA VAL A 23 11.26 6.85 -3.00
C VAL A 23 10.73 6.08 -1.81
N GLY A 24 11.62 5.62 -0.94
CA GLY A 24 11.25 5.04 0.35
C GLY A 24 11.54 6.01 1.48
N THR A 25 10.61 6.17 2.40
CA THR A 25 10.74 7.05 3.57
C THR A 25 10.31 6.30 4.81
N VAL A 26 11.13 6.33 5.85
CA VAL A 26 10.81 5.78 7.17
C VAL A 26 10.81 6.89 8.20
N GLY A 27 9.79 6.92 9.02
CA GLY A 27 9.67 7.91 10.08
C GLY A 27 8.67 7.47 11.15
N TYR A 28 8.37 8.35 12.09
CA TYR A 28 7.37 8.15 13.14
C TYR A 28 6.59 9.42 13.40
N LYS A 29 5.36 9.28 13.91
CA LYS A 29 4.49 10.40 14.25
C LYS A 29 4.49 10.65 15.75
N ILE A 30 4.60 11.93 16.16
CA ILE A 30 4.35 12.39 17.54
C ILE A 30 3.40 13.59 17.45
N GLY A 31 2.22 13.44 18.00
CA GLY A 31 1.16 14.45 17.87
C GLY A 31 0.85 14.69 16.40
N GLU A 32 0.89 15.93 15.95
CA GLU A 32 0.62 16.32 14.56
C GLU A 32 1.89 16.33 13.66
N LYS A 33 3.07 16.00 14.22
CA LYS A 33 4.34 16.07 13.49
C LYS A 33 4.82 14.68 13.10
N PHE A 34 5.29 14.56 11.85
CA PHE A 34 5.97 13.39 11.34
C PHE A 34 7.49 13.64 11.26
N TYR A 35 8.27 12.74 11.88
CA TYR A 35 9.73 12.83 11.94
C TYR A 35 10.34 11.81 11.00
N VAL A 36 10.99 12.27 9.94
CA VAL A 36 11.69 11.39 8.99
C VAL A 36 13.00 10.93 9.60
N VAL A 37 13.20 9.63 9.65
CA VAL A 37 14.41 8.96 10.18
C VAL A 37 15.39 8.62 9.07
N ALA A 38 14.85 8.10 7.97
CA ALA A 38 15.65 7.70 6.81
C ALA A 38 14.84 7.85 5.54
N GLN A 39 15.51 8.21 4.46
CA GLN A 39 14.93 8.25 3.12
C GLN A 39 15.93 7.69 2.12
N ARG A 40 15.45 6.96 1.12
CA ARG A 40 16.23 6.45 0.00
C ARG A 40 15.47 6.67 -1.29
N VAL A 41 16.22 6.99 -2.33
CA VAL A 41 15.72 7.19 -3.69
C VAL A 41 16.54 6.31 -4.61
N LYS A 42 15.88 5.54 -5.45
CA LYS A 42 16.52 4.73 -6.50
C LYS A 42 15.82 4.94 -7.83
N GLU A 43 16.56 5.33 -8.84
CA GLU A 43 16.04 5.38 -10.21
C GLU A 43 15.93 3.96 -10.79
N HIS A 44 14.95 3.73 -11.66
CA HIS A 44 14.82 2.48 -12.38
C HIS A 44 16.01 2.31 -13.33
N GLU A 45 16.61 1.13 -13.33
CA GLU A 45 17.75 0.82 -14.21
C GLU A 45 17.33 0.71 -15.68
N THR A 46 16.07 0.42 -15.95
CA THR A 46 15.47 0.26 -17.26
C THR A 46 14.18 1.06 -17.34
N ARG A 47 13.53 1.06 -18.51
CA ARG A 47 12.17 1.60 -18.66
C ARG A 47 11.12 0.65 -18.05
N ALA A 48 11.29 0.32 -16.76
CA ALA A 48 10.40 -0.53 -16.01
C ALA A 48 9.01 0.08 -15.81
N MET A 49 8.95 1.42 -15.87
CA MET A 49 7.73 2.22 -15.82
C MET A 49 7.60 3.04 -17.10
N ILE A 50 6.42 3.06 -17.70
CA ILE A 50 6.10 3.87 -18.89
C ILE A 50 4.79 4.60 -18.61
N ASP A 51 4.81 5.92 -18.72
CA ASP A 51 3.62 6.77 -18.55
C ASP A 51 2.83 6.52 -17.24
N GLY A 52 3.53 6.21 -16.15
CA GLY A 52 2.92 5.91 -14.86
C GLY A 52 2.35 4.50 -14.75
N GLN A 53 2.70 3.59 -15.67
CA GLN A 53 2.29 2.19 -15.63
C GLN A 53 3.52 1.28 -15.44
N ILE A 54 3.35 0.22 -14.65
CA ILE A 54 4.38 -0.80 -14.47
C ILE A 54 4.41 -1.65 -15.75
N HIS A 55 5.54 -1.61 -16.46
CA HIS A 55 5.77 -2.37 -17.67
C HIS A 55 6.60 -3.64 -17.41
N ASP A 56 7.55 -3.55 -16.48
CA ASP A 56 8.33 -4.69 -16.00
C ASP A 56 8.21 -4.80 -14.47
N ILE A 57 7.34 -5.70 -14.04
CA ILE A 57 7.06 -5.94 -12.61
C ILE A 57 8.33 -6.41 -11.89
N SER A 58 9.14 -7.27 -12.52
CA SER A 58 10.34 -7.83 -11.91
C SER A 58 11.41 -6.75 -11.67
N ALA A 59 11.59 -5.85 -12.64
CA ALA A 59 12.52 -4.74 -12.51
C ALA A 59 12.08 -3.74 -11.43
N VAL A 60 10.78 -3.43 -11.36
CA VAL A 60 10.23 -2.58 -10.29
C VAL A 60 10.39 -3.24 -8.92
N ALA A 61 10.05 -4.52 -8.80
CA ALA A 61 10.17 -5.27 -7.54
C ALA A 61 11.62 -5.29 -7.03
N LYS A 62 12.59 -5.51 -7.92
CA LYS A 62 14.02 -5.46 -7.58
C LYS A 62 14.42 -4.09 -7.04
N THR A 63 13.98 -3.00 -7.69
CA THR A 63 14.27 -1.63 -7.23
C THR A 63 13.65 -1.36 -5.85
N ILE A 64 12.42 -1.84 -5.61
CA ILE A 64 11.74 -1.75 -4.29
C ILE A 64 12.53 -2.49 -3.22
N GLU A 65 12.98 -3.71 -3.51
CA GLU A 65 13.74 -4.53 -2.58
C GLU A 65 15.06 -3.86 -2.17
N GLU A 66 15.77 -3.27 -3.13
CA GLU A 66 17.01 -2.53 -2.85
C GLU A 66 16.74 -1.32 -1.95
N VAL A 67 15.71 -0.52 -2.22
CA VAL A 67 15.32 0.62 -1.39
C VAL A 67 14.95 0.16 0.02
N LYS A 68 14.16 -0.91 0.14
CA LYS A 68 13.76 -1.49 1.42
C LYS A 68 14.97 -1.97 2.22
N CYS A 69 15.87 -2.76 1.63
CA CYS A 69 17.06 -3.26 2.31
C CYS A 69 17.95 -2.12 2.85
N GLN A 70 18.13 -1.06 2.07
CA GLN A 70 18.91 0.10 2.52
C GLN A 70 18.24 0.85 3.68
N LEU A 71 16.91 0.92 3.69
CA LEU A 71 16.16 1.53 4.79
C LEU A 71 16.18 0.66 6.04
N GLU A 72 16.01 -0.66 5.91
CA GLU A 72 16.11 -1.61 7.02
C GLU A 72 17.49 -1.55 7.67
N PHE A 73 18.55 -1.48 6.87
CA PHE A 73 19.90 -1.27 7.37
C PHE A 73 20.04 0.05 8.15
N ALA A 74 19.48 1.14 7.61
CA ALA A 74 19.56 2.47 8.23
C ALA A 74 18.80 2.55 9.57
N VAL A 75 17.63 1.90 9.68
CA VAL A 75 16.82 1.92 10.91
C VAL A 75 17.17 0.79 11.88
N GLY A 76 17.88 -0.25 11.42
CA GLY A 76 18.36 -1.38 12.23
C GLY A 76 17.28 -2.40 12.57
N LYS A 77 16.18 -2.45 11.81
CA LYS A 77 15.09 -3.42 11.99
C LYS A 77 14.33 -3.70 10.69
N PRO A 78 13.67 -4.88 10.57
CA PRO A 78 12.86 -5.20 9.41
C PRO A 78 11.63 -4.30 9.31
N LEU A 79 11.26 -3.94 8.08
CA LEU A 79 10.06 -3.17 7.71
C LEU A 79 9.04 -4.14 7.13
N LYS A 80 8.04 -4.53 7.92
CA LYS A 80 7.05 -5.55 7.56
C LYS A 80 5.79 -4.98 6.92
N GLU A 81 5.48 -3.73 7.22
CA GLU A 81 4.30 -3.03 6.76
C GLU A 81 4.73 -1.81 5.94
N VAL A 82 3.98 -1.48 4.90
CA VAL A 82 4.29 -0.36 4.02
C VAL A 82 3.02 0.38 3.59
N CYS A 83 3.08 1.70 3.60
CA CYS A 83 2.09 2.56 2.95
C CYS A 83 2.58 2.88 1.54
N ILE A 84 1.81 2.55 0.52
CA ILE A 84 2.21 2.71 -0.87
C ILE A 84 1.47 3.89 -1.49
N ALA A 85 2.21 4.78 -2.15
CA ALA A 85 1.71 5.69 -3.14
C ALA A 85 2.20 5.24 -4.52
N ALA A 86 1.29 4.96 -5.43
CA ALA A 86 1.63 4.58 -6.79
C ALA A 86 1.03 5.58 -7.77
N ALA A 87 1.86 6.13 -8.65
CA ALA A 87 1.38 6.89 -9.78
C ALA A 87 0.76 5.93 -10.81
N GLY A 88 -0.43 6.24 -11.28
CA GLY A 88 -1.07 5.44 -12.31
C GLY A 88 -2.23 6.18 -12.95
N ARG A 89 -2.13 6.44 -14.25
CA ARG A 89 -3.23 7.08 -15.01
C ARG A 89 -4.49 6.22 -15.05
N VAL A 90 -4.34 4.92 -14.83
CA VAL A 90 -5.42 3.93 -14.90
C VAL A 90 -5.89 3.46 -13.53
N LEU A 91 -5.31 3.96 -12.43
CA LEU A 91 -5.82 3.67 -11.10
C LEU A 91 -7.23 4.25 -10.96
N ARG A 92 -8.13 3.45 -10.43
CA ARG A 92 -9.50 3.84 -10.11
C ARG A 92 -9.77 3.53 -8.65
N THR A 93 -10.38 4.47 -7.97
CA THR A 93 -10.84 4.28 -6.60
C THR A 93 -12.35 4.23 -6.60
N ILE A 94 -12.90 3.22 -5.97
CA ILE A 94 -14.34 3.08 -5.73
C ILE A 94 -14.54 2.93 -4.24
N THR A 95 -15.51 3.63 -3.71
CA THR A 95 -15.94 3.52 -2.32
C THR A 95 -17.33 2.87 -2.32
N SER A 96 -17.43 1.71 -1.72
CA SER A 96 -18.69 1.03 -1.48
C SER A 96 -19.05 1.07 0.00
N HIS A 97 -20.32 0.90 0.31
CA HIS A 97 -20.82 0.82 1.67
C HIS A 97 -21.65 -0.45 1.80
N VAL A 98 -21.32 -1.28 2.79
CA VAL A 98 -22.05 -2.51 3.11
C VAL A 98 -22.41 -2.51 4.59
N GLU A 99 -23.56 -3.06 4.90
CA GLU A 99 -24.08 -3.21 6.25
C GLU A 99 -24.55 -4.64 6.45
N LEU A 100 -24.28 -5.21 7.62
CA LEU A 100 -24.81 -6.50 8.05
C LEU A 100 -25.60 -6.27 9.34
N GLU A 101 -26.84 -6.71 9.34
CA GLU A 101 -27.66 -6.73 10.55
C GLU A 101 -27.68 -8.13 11.17
N TYR A 102 -27.50 -8.20 12.46
CA TYR A 102 -27.58 -9.43 13.23
C TYR A 102 -28.89 -9.46 14.03
N PRO A 103 -29.56 -10.62 14.10
CA PRO A 103 -30.85 -10.73 14.80
C PRO A 103 -30.76 -10.54 16.32
N SER A 104 -29.56 -10.55 16.89
CA SER A 104 -29.30 -10.29 18.30
C SER A 104 -27.89 -9.72 18.48
N GLU A 105 -27.67 -9.08 19.63
CA GLU A 105 -26.32 -8.66 20.01
C GLU A 105 -25.37 -9.86 20.04
N LYS A 106 -24.20 -9.69 19.42
CA LYS A 106 -23.11 -10.67 19.43
C LYS A 106 -21.76 -9.96 19.49
N GLU A 107 -20.77 -10.63 20.02
CA GLU A 107 -19.40 -10.20 19.92
C GLU A 107 -18.88 -10.46 18.49
N MET A 108 -18.27 -9.45 17.88
CA MET A 108 -17.74 -9.55 16.52
C MET A 108 -16.47 -10.37 16.51
N THR A 109 -16.40 -11.35 15.61
CA THR A 109 -15.23 -12.18 15.38
C THR A 109 -14.40 -11.69 14.18
N GLU A 110 -13.16 -12.15 14.06
CA GLU A 110 -12.34 -11.86 12.87
C GLU A 110 -13.00 -12.38 11.58
N GLU A 111 -13.72 -13.50 11.64
CA GLU A 111 -14.47 -14.05 10.49
C GLU A 111 -15.62 -13.14 10.07
N ASP A 112 -16.30 -12.50 11.02
CA ASP A 112 -17.37 -11.53 10.71
C ASP A 112 -16.81 -10.30 10.00
N ILE A 113 -15.65 -9.80 10.44
CA ILE A 113 -14.97 -8.66 9.84
C ILE A 113 -14.51 -9.02 8.42
N LEU A 114 -13.87 -10.18 8.24
CA LEU A 114 -13.43 -10.66 6.94
C LEU A 114 -14.60 -10.88 5.97
N GLY A 115 -15.73 -11.38 6.49
CA GLY A 115 -16.96 -11.51 5.72
C GLY A 115 -17.50 -10.17 5.24
N LEU A 116 -17.50 -9.16 6.11
CA LEU A 116 -17.93 -7.80 5.78
C LEU A 116 -17.01 -7.14 4.74
N ASP A 117 -15.70 -7.29 4.90
CA ASP A 117 -14.70 -6.80 3.93
C ASP A 117 -14.90 -7.45 2.55
N SER A 118 -15.14 -8.77 2.52
CA SER A 118 -15.38 -9.50 1.27
C SER A 118 -16.64 -9.02 0.55
N LEU A 119 -17.73 -8.76 1.27
CA LEU A 119 -18.95 -8.17 0.72
C LEU A 119 -18.72 -6.76 0.20
N GLY A 120 -17.89 -5.96 0.89
CA GLY A 120 -17.50 -4.62 0.46
C GLY A 120 -16.75 -4.64 -0.87
N VAL A 121 -15.79 -5.56 -1.00
CA VAL A 121 -15.02 -5.75 -2.25
C VAL A 121 -15.91 -6.23 -3.39
N GLU A 122 -16.79 -7.21 -3.15
CA GLU A 122 -17.72 -7.73 -4.15
C GLU A 122 -18.64 -6.62 -4.69
N LYS A 123 -19.24 -5.84 -3.79
CA LYS A 123 -20.10 -4.72 -4.16
C LYS A 123 -19.34 -3.64 -4.94
N ALA A 124 -18.14 -3.29 -4.52
CA ALA A 124 -17.29 -2.34 -5.24
C ALA A 124 -16.98 -2.83 -6.66
N TYR A 125 -16.73 -4.13 -6.82
CA TYR A 125 -16.47 -4.75 -8.12
C TYR A 125 -17.70 -4.70 -9.04
N GLU A 126 -18.89 -4.98 -8.53
CA GLU A 126 -20.16 -4.87 -9.28
C GLU A 126 -20.42 -3.43 -9.75
N GLU A 127 -20.27 -2.46 -8.86
CA GLU A 127 -20.41 -1.03 -9.18
C GLU A 127 -19.40 -0.59 -10.25
N PHE A 128 -18.16 -1.09 -10.14
CA PHE A 128 -17.12 -0.80 -11.12
C PHE A 128 -17.44 -1.37 -12.51
N GLN A 129 -17.85 -2.63 -12.59
CA GLN A 129 -18.22 -3.27 -13.86
C GLN A 129 -19.43 -2.58 -14.51
N GLY A 130 -20.39 -2.15 -13.69
CA GLY A 130 -21.55 -1.40 -14.17
C GLY A 130 -21.17 -0.08 -14.86
N THR A 131 -20.11 0.56 -14.41
CA THR A 131 -19.66 1.89 -14.88
C THR A 131 -18.68 1.79 -16.07
N ASN A 132 -17.95 0.69 -16.25
CA ASN A 132 -16.86 0.52 -17.21
C ASN A 132 -17.12 -0.54 -18.27
N LYS A 133 -18.35 -0.61 -18.80
CA LYS A 133 -18.78 -1.63 -19.79
C LYS A 133 -18.05 -1.60 -21.14
N ASP A 134 -17.34 -0.51 -21.46
CA ASP A 134 -16.77 -0.27 -22.80
C ASP A 134 -15.23 -0.34 -22.86
N THR A 135 -14.55 -0.93 -21.89
CA THR A 135 -13.09 -1.03 -21.92
C THR A 135 -12.63 -2.48 -21.95
N ASP A 136 -11.76 -2.82 -22.90
CA ASP A 136 -11.04 -4.10 -22.95
C ASP A 136 -9.99 -4.27 -21.82
N MET A 137 -9.90 -3.29 -20.92
CA MET A 137 -8.96 -3.31 -19.80
C MET A 137 -9.46 -4.20 -18.67
N LYS A 138 -8.57 -5.05 -18.16
CA LYS A 138 -8.81 -5.83 -16.94
C LYS A 138 -8.28 -5.06 -15.74
N PHE A 139 -9.09 -4.97 -14.73
CA PHE A 139 -8.75 -4.33 -13.46
C PHE A 139 -8.71 -5.38 -12.35
N TYR A 140 -7.80 -5.16 -11.40
CA TYR A 140 -7.63 -6.01 -10.23
C TYR A 140 -7.68 -5.14 -8.98
N CYS A 141 -8.35 -5.61 -7.94
CA CYS A 141 -8.34 -4.98 -6.64
C CYS A 141 -6.96 -5.19 -5.98
N VAL A 142 -6.37 -4.14 -5.43
CA VAL A 142 -5.02 -4.17 -4.82
C VAL A 142 -4.96 -3.57 -3.42
N GLY A 143 -6.09 -3.18 -2.85
CA GLY A 143 -6.14 -2.59 -1.50
C GLY A 143 -7.41 -2.89 -0.79
#